data_d9bf36d6386c77dcac8120a9bb8a0d54
#
_entry.id   d9bf36d6386c77dcac8120a9bb8a0d54
#
_cell.length_a   1.000
_cell.length_b   1.000
_cell.length_c   1.000
_cell.angle_alpha   90.00
_cell.angle_beta   90.00
_cell.angle_gamma   90.00
#
_symmetry.space_group_name_H-M   'P 1'
#
loop_
_entity.id
_entity.type
_entity.pdbx_description
1 polymer ?
#
loop_
_entity_poly.entity_id
_entity_poly.type
_entity_poly.pdbx_seq_one_letter_code
_entity_poly.pdbx_strand_id
1 'polypeptide(L)'
;MRPSLHFPEFLAKTGYRMPSDDTNSCYIDTYPEKKDYFGRCKENPSYQESFSSFLALWSQHRRPWPQFYDTQSLIEGSDLSDGSALVVDIGGHHGADLFHLLKKHPDVPAGSLVLQDLPKVIASANLPIDKIRAIGHNFFEPQPVKGQFQCSIQVANIALLRLNANSRYRQPSILLSRCPS
;
A
#
# COMPACT_ATOMS: atom_id res chain seq x y z
N MET A 1 5.02 12.91 17.28
CA MET A 1 4.42 13.21 18.59
C MET A 1 3.58 14.51 18.66
N ARG A 2 3.95 15.61 17.97
CA ARG A 2 3.13 16.86 18.03
C ARG A 2 1.65 16.67 17.62
N PRO A 3 1.31 15.98 16.51
CA PRO A 3 -0.10 15.79 16.15
C PRO A 3 -0.91 15.03 17.20
N SER A 4 -0.29 14.04 17.88
CA SER A 4 -0.99 13.27 18.92
C SER A 4 -1.34 14.13 20.14
N LEU A 5 -0.49 15.08 20.49
CA LEU A 5 -0.76 16.02 21.59
C LEU A 5 -1.81 17.07 21.22
N HIS A 6 -1.92 17.45 19.95
CA HIS A 6 -2.89 18.40 19.43
C HIS A 6 -4.26 17.76 19.16
N PHE A 7 -4.34 16.43 19.15
CA PHE A 7 -5.56 15.71 18.77
C PHE A 7 -6.80 16.06 19.62
N PRO A 8 -6.71 16.20 20.96
CA PRO A 8 -7.88 16.59 21.77
C PRO A 8 -8.44 17.96 21.39
N GLU A 9 -7.58 18.95 21.16
CA GLU A 9 -7.99 20.30 20.75
C GLU A 9 -8.62 20.30 19.37
N PHE A 10 -8.02 19.55 18.44
CA PHE A 10 -8.55 19.36 17.09
C PHE A 10 -9.95 18.73 17.12
N LEU A 11 -10.17 17.69 17.92
CA LEU A 11 -11.48 17.04 18.07
C LEU A 11 -12.52 17.99 18.67
N ALA A 12 -12.17 18.74 19.70
CA ALA A 12 -13.08 19.73 20.30
C ALA A 12 -13.49 20.81 19.26
N LYS A 13 -12.51 21.32 18.50
CA LYS A 13 -12.73 22.31 17.43
C LYS A 13 -13.64 21.78 16.30
N THR A 14 -13.56 20.49 15.99
CA THR A 14 -14.36 19.85 14.92
C THR A 14 -15.67 19.24 15.44
N GLY A 15 -16.02 19.46 16.71
CA GLY A 15 -17.23 18.90 17.32
C GLY A 15 -17.22 17.38 17.40
N TYR A 16 -16.03 16.77 17.58
CA TYR A 16 -15.81 15.32 17.66
C TYR A 16 -16.29 14.55 16.43
N ARG A 17 -16.29 15.21 15.27
CA ARG A 17 -16.62 14.56 14.00
C ARG A 17 -15.37 14.02 13.33
N MET A 18 -15.51 12.86 12.71
CA MET A 18 -14.44 12.32 11.86
C MET A 18 -14.17 13.25 10.70
N PRO A 19 -12.90 13.61 10.43
CA PRO A 19 -12.54 14.38 9.24
C PRO A 19 -12.98 13.60 7.99
N SER A 20 -13.75 14.25 7.14
CA SER A 20 -14.14 13.73 5.82
C SER A 20 -13.31 14.33 4.69
N ASP A 21 -12.44 15.27 5.02
CA ASP A 21 -11.59 16.02 4.11
C ASP A 21 -10.13 15.79 4.51
N ASP A 22 -9.34 15.29 3.57
CA ASP A 22 -7.92 15.01 3.77
C ASP A 22 -7.08 16.29 3.91
N THR A 23 -7.59 17.43 3.45
CA THR A 23 -6.95 18.74 3.62
C THR A 23 -7.20 19.35 5.00
N ASN A 24 -8.14 18.80 5.80
CA ASN A 24 -8.49 19.25 7.13
C ASN A 24 -8.27 18.16 8.18
N SER A 25 -7.04 17.66 8.26
CA SER A 25 -6.65 16.66 9.25
C SER A 25 -5.96 17.28 10.45
N CYS A 26 -5.96 16.57 11.60
CA CYS A 26 -5.22 16.98 12.79
C CYS A 26 -3.73 17.19 12.49
N TYR A 27 -3.15 16.38 11.59
CA TYR A 27 -1.77 16.54 11.17
C TYR A 27 -1.53 17.90 10.52
N ILE A 28 -2.38 18.28 9.55
CA ILE A 28 -2.30 19.57 8.85
C ILE A 28 -2.54 20.72 9.81
N ASP A 29 -3.51 20.59 10.71
CA ASP A 29 -3.83 21.65 11.68
C ASP A 29 -2.71 21.89 12.69
N THR A 30 -1.91 20.88 13.00
CA THR A 30 -0.78 20.97 13.95
C THR A 30 0.37 21.84 13.46
N TYR A 31 0.58 21.90 12.14
CA TYR A 31 1.77 22.55 11.58
C TYR A 31 1.43 23.83 10.84
N PRO A 32 2.22 24.90 11.02
CA PRO A 32 1.96 26.20 10.40
C PRO A 32 1.99 26.15 8.87
N GLU A 33 2.76 25.25 8.29
CA GLU A 33 2.90 25.05 6.84
C GLU A 33 1.62 24.50 6.20
N LYS A 34 0.67 23.99 6.99
CA LYS A 34 -0.60 23.42 6.54
C LYS A 34 -0.45 22.38 5.42
N LYS A 35 0.59 21.55 5.51
CA LYS A 35 0.89 20.47 4.58
C LYS A 35 0.57 19.11 5.20
N ASP A 36 0.14 18.18 4.36
CA ASP A 36 0.02 16.79 4.73
C ASP A 36 1.41 16.16 5.00
N TYR A 37 1.42 14.94 5.52
CA TYR A 37 2.66 14.23 5.84
C TYR A 37 3.57 14.06 4.62
N PHE A 38 3.01 13.65 3.47
CA PHE A 38 3.77 13.41 2.25
C PHE A 38 4.28 14.72 1.62
N GLY A 39 3.51 15.80 1.71
CA GLY A 39 3.97 17.13 1.30
C GLY A 39 5.21 17.57 2.09
N ARG A 40 5.23 17.31 3.41
CA ARG A 40 6.40 17.59 4.25
C ARG A 40 7.57 16.65 3.96
N CYS A 41 7.33 15.38 3.65
CA CYS A 41 8.38 14.45 3.23
C CYS A 41 9.07 14.89 1.93
N LYS A 42 8.30 15.46 0.99
CA LYS A 42 8.87 15.98 -0.27
C LYS A 42 9.87 17.12 -0.04
N GLU A 43 9.64 17.94 0.96
CA GLU A 43 10.48 19.10 1.28
C GLU A 43 11.62 18.77 2.25
N ASN A 44 11.48 17.68 2.99
CA ASN A 44 12.49 17.27 3.97
C ASN A 44 12.87 15.80 3.77
N PRO A 45 13.99 15.52 3.07
CA PRO A 45 14.45 14.17 2.80
C PRO A 45 14.60 13.31 4.07
N SER A 46 14.97 13.88 5.22
CA SER A 46 15.13 13.13 6.47
C SER A 46 13.81 12.54 7.00
N TYR A 47 12.68 13.19 6.72
CA TYR A 47 11.36 12.64 7.05
C TYR A 47 11.01 11.46 6.15
N GLN A 48 11.36 11.55 4.87
CA GLN A 48 11.19 10.45 3.92
C GLN A 48 12.04 9.23 4.32
N GLU A 49 13.30 9.44 4.68
CA GLU A 49 14.20 8.37 5.15
C GLU A 49 13.69 7.73 6.44
N SER A 50 13.23 8.54 7.40
CA SER A 50 12.65 8.06 8.66
C SER A 50 11.40 7.22 8.41
N PHE A 51 10.55 7.64 7.48
CA PHE A 51 9.34 6.89 7.11
C PHE A 51 9.67 5.57 6.42
N SER A 52 10.62 5.58 5.49
CA SER A 52 11.08 4.36 4.81
C SER A 52 11.68 3.36 5.82
N SER A 53 12.49 3.85 6.76
CA SER A 53 13.08 3.04 7.83
C SER A 53 12.01 2.46 8.76
N PHE A 54 11.01 3.26 9.12
CA PHE A 54 9.87 2.81 9.92
C PHE A 54 9.11 1.69 9.21
N LEU A 55 8.80 1.86 7.91
CA LEU A 55 8.09 0.84 7.13
C LEU A 55 8.91 -0.46 7.01
N ALA A 56 10.23 -0.35 6.82
CA ALA A 56 11.10 -1.51 6.77
C ALA A 56 11.10 -2.29 8.09
N LEU A 57 11.24 -1.60 9.23
CA LEU A 57 11.18 -2.22 10.57
C LEU A 57 9.81 -2.83 10.85
N TRP A 58 8.74 -2.13 10.52
CA TRP A 58 7.38 -2.66 10.67
C TRP A 58 7.18 -3.95 9.89
N SER A 59 7.62 -3.98 8.62
CA SER A 59 7.49 -5.16 7.76
C SER A 59 8.25 -6.37 8.29
N GLN A 60 9.42 -6.17 8.92
CA GLN A 60 10.22 -7.26 9.49
C GLN A 60 9.54 -7.98 10.66
N HIS A 61 8.72 -7.26 11.45
CA HIS A 61 8.08 -7.81 12.64
C HIS A 61 6.65 -8.29 12.39
N ARG A 62 6.14 -8.10 11.17
CA ARG A 62 4.82 -8.53 10.78
C ARG A 62 4.86 -9.95 10.22
N ARG A 63 3.93 -10.81 10.65
CA ARG A 63 3.73 -12.11 10.02
C ARG A 63 3.35 -11.91 8.55
N PRO A 64 4.12 -12.44 7.59
CA PRO A 64 3.81 -12.30 6.16
C PRO A 64 2.47 -12.92 5.81
N TRP A 65 1.66 -12.23 4.98
CA TRP A 65 0.32 -12.70 4.63
C TRP A 65 0.30 -14.09 3.95
N PRO A 66 1.30 -14.51 3.16
CA PRO A 66 1.30 -15.85 2.58
C PRO A 66 1.37 -16.99 3.62
N GLN A 67 1.72 -16.67 4.87
CA GLN A 67 1.80 -17.69 5.93
C GLN A 67 0.44 -18.01 6.56
N PHE A 68 -0.54 -17.12 6.45
CA PHE A 68 -1.86 -17.32 7.05
C PHE A 68 -3.02 -17.31 6.03
N TYR A 69 -2.73 -16.94 4.80
CA TYR A 69 -3.69 -17.02 3.69
C TYR A 69 -3.47 -18.28 2.86
N ASP A 70 -4.53 -18.86 2.32
CA ASP A 70 -4.45 -19.98 1.39
C ASP A 70 -4.03 -19.51 0.01
N THR A 71 -2.72 -19.31 -0.13
CA THR A 71 -2.11 -18.88 -1.38
C THR A 71 -2.04 -19.99 -2.44
N GLN A 72 -2.17 -21.24 -2.04
CA GLN A 72 -2.22 -22.36 -2.98
C GLN A 72 -3.49 -22.30 -3.84
N SER A 73 -4.65 -22.09 -3.20
CA SER A 73 -5.91 -21.91 -3.94
C SER A 73 -5.90 -20.71 -4.88
N LEU A 74 -5.13 -19.65 -4.56
CA LEU A 74 -4.95 -18.52 -5.49
C LEU A 74 -4.26 -18.96 -6.78
N ILE A 75 -3.19 -19.76 -6.65
CA ILE A 75 -2.38 -20.21 -7.79
C ILE A 75 -3.18 -21.20 -8.63
N GLU A 76 -3.79 -22.20 -8.01
CA GLU A 76 -4.57 -23.23 -8.67
C GLU A 76 -5.83 -22.69 -9.37
N GLY A 77 -6.45 -21.65 -8.81
CA GLY A 77 -7.62 -20.99 -9.37
C GLY A 77 -7.32 -19.92 -10.42
N SER A 78 -6.06 -19.76 -10.83
CA SER A 78 -5.62 -18.71 -11.76
C SER A 78 -5.37 -19.25 -13.16
N ASP A 79 -5.86 -18.54 -14.18
CA ASP A 79 -5.45 -18.75 -15.57
C ASP A 79 -4.40 -17.69 -15.94
N LEU A 80 -3.17 -18.12 -16.12
CA LEU A 80 -2.04 -17.28 -16.50
C LEU A 80 -1.58 -17.51 -17.94
N SER A 81 -2.38 -18.24 -18.74
CA SER A 81 -2.04 -18.60 -20.12
C SER A 81 -1.93 -17.39 -21.05
N ASP A 82 -2.63 -16.30 -20.74
CA ASP A 82 -2.61 -15.04 -21.47
C ASP A 82 -1.49 -14.06 -21.02
N GLY A 83 -0.63 -14.49 -20.09
CA GLY A 83 0.41 -13.63 -19.51
C GLY A 83 -0.11 -12.59 -18.50
N SER A 84 -1.34 -12.76 -18.00
CA SER A 84 -1.89 -11.90 -16.97
C SER A 84 -1.10 -12.00 -15.66
N ALA A 85 -1.19 -10.96 -14.85
CA ALA A 85 -0.56 -10.99 -13.53
C ALA A 85 -1.37 -11.89 -12.57
N LEU A 86 -0.67 -12.74 -11.81
CA LEU A 86 -1.25 -13.47 -10.68
C LEU A 86 -1.61 -12.52 -9.55
N VAL A 87 -0.63 -11.73 -9.12
CA VAL A 87 -0.79 -10.74 -8.03
C VAL A 87 -0.21 -9.41 -8.44
N VAL A 88 -0.97 -8.35 -8.20
CA VAL A 88 -0.51 -6.96 -8.32
C VAL A 88 -0.47 -6.35 -6.92
N ASP A 89 0.72 -6.05 -6.42
CA ASP A 89 0.94 -5.40 -5.12
C ASP A 89 1.02 -3.89 -5.31
N ILE A 90 -0.06 -3.20 -4.97
CA ILE A 90 -0.23 -1.77 -5.18
C ILE A 90 0.26 -1.00 -3.95
N GLY A 91 1.26 -0.12 -4.13
CA GLY A 91 1.92 0.57 -3.02
C GLY A 91 2.81 -0.37 -2.20
N GLY A 92 3.36 -1.40 -2.84
CA GLY A 92 4.12 -2.47 -2.20
C GLY A 92 5.54 -2.09 -1.80
N HIS A 93 5.93 -0.83 -1.95
CA HIS A 93 7.23 -0.28 -1.55
C HIS A 93 8.39 -1.06 -2.16
N HIS A 94 9.14 -1.83 -1.39
CA HIS A 94 10.25 -2.66 -1.86
C HIS A 94 9.85 -4.13 -2.13
N GLY A 95 8.55 -4.44 -2.21
CA GLY A 95 8.04 -5.74 -2.63
C GLY A 95 8.19 -6.87 -1.62
N ALA A 96 8.32 -6.56 -0.32
CA ALA A 96 8.52 -7.57 0.72
C ALA A 96 7.43 -8.65 0.72
N ASP A 97 6.19 -8.26 0.50
CA ASP A 97 5.04 -9.17 0.48
C ASP A 97 5.06 -10.12 -0.73
N LEU A 98 5.45 -9.62 -1.90
CA LEU A 98 5.66 -10.45 -3.09
C LEU A 98 6.86 -11.38 -2.94
N PHE A 99 7.92 -10.92 -2.27
CA PHE A 99 9.07 -11.75 -1.98
C PHE A 99 8.73 -12.94 -1.07
N HIS A 100 7.88 -12.73 -0.06
CA HIS A 100 7.39 -13.80 0.79
C HIS A 100 6.50 -14.79 0.03
N LEU A 101 5.67 -14.30 -0.90
CA LEU A 101 4.87 -15.16 -1.77
C LEU A 101 5.75 -15.99 -2.69
N LEU A 102 6.74 -15.37 -3.34
CA LEU A 102 7.69 -16.05 -4.22
C LEU A 102 8.50 -17.11 -3.46
N LYS A 103 8.93 -16.83 -2.23
CA LYS A 103 9.64 -17.79 -1.38
C LYS A 103 8.78 -19.01 -1.06
N LYS A 104 7.47 -18.84 -0.88
CA LYS A 104 6.53 -19.94 -0.63
C LYS A 104 6.20 -20.72 -1.91
N HIS A 105 6.15 -20.04 -3.03
CA HIS A 105 5.77 -20.57 -4.34
C HIS A 105 6.81 -20.20 -5.41
N PRO A 106 7.98 -20.85 -5.42
CA PRO A 106 9.08 -20.49 -6.33
C PRO A 106 8.78 -20.80 -7.81
N ASP A 107 7.79 -21.66 -8.07
CA ASP A 107 7.41 -22.10 -9.41
C ASP A 107 6.39 -21.19 -10.10
N VAL A 108 5.93 -20.10 -9.46
CA VAL A 108 5.08 -19.13 -10.14
C VAL A 108 5.77 -18.57 -11.38
N PRO A 109 5.03 -18.39 -12.51
CA PRO A 109 5.60 -17.91 -13.75
C PRO A 109 6.33 -16.57 -13.58
N ALA A 110 7.44 -16.41 -14.27
CA ALA A 110 8.20 -15.16 -14.27
C ALA A 110 7.31 -14.01 -14.75
N GLY A 111 7.34 -12.86 -14.05
CA GLY A 111 6.55 -11.68 -14.37
C GLY A 111 5.07 -11.75 -13.99
N SER A 112 4.61 -12.86 -13.41
CA SER A 112 3.22 -12.97 -12.92
C SER A 112 3.01 -12.20 -11.60
N LEU A 113 4.06 -11.90 -10.87
CA LEU A 113 4.03 -11.03 -9.70
C LEU A 113 4.41 -9.61 -10.11
N VAL A 114 3.54 -8.65 -9.84
CA VAL A 114 3.74 -7.26 -10.24
C VAL A 114 3.78 -6.36 -9.01
N LEU A 115 4.89 -5.65 -8.84
CA LEU A 115 5.03 -4.60 -7.84
C LEU A 115 4.70 -3.25 -8.45
N GLN A 116 3.83 -2.49 -7.82
CA GLN A 116 3.55 -1.11 -8.21
C GLN A 116 3.78 -0.16 -7.04
N ASP A 117 4.51 0.91 -7.29
CA ASP A 117 4.68 2.05 -6.39
C ASP A 117 5.07 3.28 -7.21
N LEU A 118 5.23 4.42 -6.55
CA LEU A 118 5.71 5.63 -7.23
C LEU A 118 7.04 5.38 -7.95
N PRO A 119 7.28 5.99 -9.12
CA PRO A 119 8.48 5.74 -9.93
C PRO A 119 9.81 5.87 -9.14
N LYS A 120 9.88 6.84 -8.21
CA LYS A 120 11.05 7.03 -7.36
C LYS A 120 11.29 5.87 -6.39
N VAL A 121 10.21 5.26 -5.89
CA VAL A 121 10.29 4.10 -4.98
C VAL A 121 10.75 2.89 -5.76
N ILE A 122 10.16 2.64 -6.91
CA ILE A 122 10.54 1.52 -7.79
C ILE A 122 12.01 1.61 -8.22
N ALA A 123 12.50 2.81 -8.54
CA ALA A 123 13.90 3.02 -8.93
C ALA A 123 14.90 2.65 -7.82
N SER A 124 14.49 2.64 -6.57
CA SER A 124 15.32 2.25 -5.41
C SER A 124 15.09 0.81 -4.94
N ALA A 125 14.12 0.09 -5.52
CA ALA A 125 13.79 -1.27 -5.12
C ALA A 125 14.84 -2.26 -5.67
N ASN A 126 15.40 -3.07 -4.78
CA ASN A 126 16.29 -4.16 -5.17
C ASN A 126 15.50 -5.47 -5.23
N LEU A 127 14.99 -5.80 -6.41
CA LEU A 127 14.09 -6.93 -6.62
C LEU A 127 14.78 -8.05 -7.43
N PRO A 128 14.37 -9.30 -7.27
CA PRO A 128 14.68 -10.38 -8.22
C PRO A 128 13.89 -10.10 -9.53
N ILE A 129 14.48 -9.31 -10.42
CA ILE A 129 13.87 -8.73 -11.62
C ILE A 129 13.35 -9.81 -12.59
N ASP A 130 13.94 -10.98 -12.58
CA ASP A 130 13.53 -12.12 -13.39
C ASP A 130 12.17 -12.72 -12.98
N LYS A 131 11.74 -12.53 -11.74
CA LYS A 131 10.50 -13.09 -11.19
C LYS A 131 9.42 -12.05 -10.91
N ILE A 132 9.81 -10.86 -10.44
CA ILE A 132 8.88 -9.79 -10.05
C ILE A 132 9.01 -8.64 -11.05
N ARG A 133 7.91 -8.31 -11.73
CA ARG A 133 7.83 -7.16 -12.62
C ARG A 133 7.53 -5.89 -11.81
N ALA A 134 8.43 -4.91 -11.86
CA ALA A 134 8.27 -3.63 -11.17
C ALA A 134 7.77 -2.54 -12.12
N ILE A 135 6.74 -1.80 -11.71
CA ILE A 135 6.10 -0.75 -12.51
C ILE A 135 5.92 0.51 -11.66
N GLY A 136 6.51 1.62 -12.11
CA GLY A 136 6.24 2.93 -11.53
C GLY A 136 4.82 3.38 -11.88
N HIS A 137 3.94 3.48 -10.89
CA HIS A 137 2.54 3.84 -11.08
C HIS A 137 2.00 4.64 -9.90
N ASN A 138 1.21 5.67 -10.21
CA ASN A 138 0.43 6.39 -9.22
C ASN A 138 -0.95 5.73 -9.09
N PHE A 139 -1.24 5.09 -7.98
CA PHE A 139 -2.49 4.33 -7.78
C PHE A 139 -3.78 5.18 -7.81
N PHE A 140 -3.68 6.50 -7.83
CA PHE A 140 -4.83 7.39 -8.09
C PHE A 140 -5.18 7.51 -9.58
N GLU A 141 -4.31 7.02 -10.46
CA GLU A 141 -4.55 6.92 -11.89
C GLU A 141 -5.20 5.56 -12.24
N PRO A 142 -5.85 5.43 -13.41
CA PRO A 142 -6.42 4.16 -13.84
C PRO A 142 -5.39 3.03 -13.82
N GLN A 143 -5.76 1.88 -13.27
CA GLN A 143 -4.88 0.71 -13.12
C GLN A 143 -4.45 0.16 -14.49
N PRO A 144 -3.15 0.18 -14.84
CA PRO A 144 -2.66 -0.25 -16.15
C PRO A 144 -2.50 -1.78 -16.26
N VAL A 145 -2.46 -2.48 -15.14
CA VAL A 145 -2.26 -3.94 -15.10
C VAL A 145 -3.51 -4.61 -14.63
N LYS A 146 -4.08 -5.46 -15.46
CA LYS A 146 -5.13 -6.39 -15.05
C LYS A 146 -4.46 -7.64 -14.48
N GLY A 147 -4.78 -7.97 -13.23
CA GLY A 147 -4.29 -9.16 -12.53
C GLY A 147 -5.45 -9.99 -12.03
N GLN A 148 -5.21 -11.27 -11.80
CA GLN A 148 -6.23 -12.16 -11.21
C GLN A 148 -6.56 -11.69 -9.78
N PHE A 149 -5.55 -11.22 -9.05
CA PHE A 149 -5.70 -10.67 -7.70
C PHE A 149 -4.94 -9.34 -7.56
N GLN A 150 -5.59 -8.37 -6.94
CA GLN A 150 -4.95 -7.13 -6.53
C GLN A 150 -4.81 -7.15 -5.01
N CYS A 151 -3.59 -6.96 -4.53
CA CYS A 151 -3.27 -6.87 -3.12
C CYS A 151 -2.77 -5.46 -2.82
N SER A 152 -3.35 -4.82 -1.82
CA SER A 152 -2.88 -3.54 -1.30
C SER A 152 -2.87 -3.62 0.22
N ILE A 153 -1.76 -4.10 0.77
CA ILE A 153 -1.67 -4.38 2.21
C ILE A 153 -1.39 -3.10 3.02
N GLN A 154 -0.64 -2.17 2.44
CA GLN A 154 -0.26 -0.93 3.13
C GLN A 154 -1.12 0.28 2.73
N VAL A 155 -1.58 0.33 1.49
CA VAL A 155 -2.41 1.43 0.98
C VAL A 155 -3.85 1.32 1.48
N ALA A 156 -4.31 0.14 1.93
CA ALA A 156 -5.64 -0.04 2.50
C ALA A 156 -5.95 0.96 3.63
N ASN A 157 -4.96 1.38 4.40
CA ASN A 157 -5.14 2.38 5.45
C ASN A 157 -5.22 3.83 4.91
N ILE A 158 -4.65 4.11 3.73
CA ILE A 158 -4.59 5.47 3.17
C ILE A 158 -5.66 5.64 2.09
N ALA A 159 -5.85 4.65 1.22
CA ALA A 159 -6.85 4.70 0.15
C ALA A 159 -8.27 4.46 0.66
N LEU A 160 -8.47 3.67 1.73
CA LEU A 160 -9.76 3.54 2.40
C LEU A 160 -10.26 4.85 3.00
N LEU A 161 -9.38 5.75 3.42
CA LEU A 161 -9.75 7.09 3.86
C LEU A 161 -10.30 7.95 2.71
N ARG A 162 -9.89 7.69 1.45
CA ARG A 162 -10.39 8.43 0.28
C ARG A 162 -11.55 7.77 -0.45
N LEU A 163 -11.62 6.43 -0.45
CA LEU A 163 -12.68 5.70 -1.16
C LEU A 163 -13.94 5.48 -0.31
N ASN A 164 -13.87 5.63 1.02
CA ASN A 164 -14.95 5.30 1.95
C ASN A 164 -15.68 6.51 2.57
N ALA A 165 -15.74 7.65 1.92
CA ALA A 165 -16.77 8.64 2.31
C ALA A 165 -18.20 8.07 2.25
N ASN A 166 -18.42 6.90 1.62
CA ASN A 166 -19.74 6.28 1.43
C ASN A 166 -19.89 4.80 1.78
N SER A 167 -18.94 4.12 2.41
CA SER A 167 -19.13 2.71 2.76
C SER A 167 -18.61 2.34 4.15
N ARG A 168 -19.47 1.61 4.89
CA ARG A 168 -19.19 1.05 6.22
C ARG A 168 -18.21 -0.11 6.09
N TYR A 169 -16.92 0.10 6.33
CA TYR A 169 -15.96 -1.01 6.40
C TYR A 169 -15.36 -1.16 7.80
N ARG A 170 -15.52 -2.37 8.34
CA ARG A 170 -14.91 -2.87 9.57
C ARG A 170 -13.61 -3.58 9.21
N GLN A 171 -12.54 -3.28 9.95
CA GLN A 171 -11.27 -3.99 10.12
C GLN A 171 -10.25 -3.94 8.95
N PRO A 172 -8.92 -3.96 9.25
CA PRO A 172 -7.86 -4.05 8.26
C PRO A 172 -7.88 -5.47 7.65
N SER A 173 -8.67 -5.64 6.62
CA SER A 173 -8.69 -6.84 5.80
C SER A 173 -7.71 -6.65 4.65
N ILE A 174 -6.93 -7.66 4.38
CA ILE A 174 -6.23 -7.82 3.11
C ILE A 174 -7.31 -7.78 2.04
N LEU A 175 -7.37 -6.69 1.26
CA LEU A 175 -8.27 -6.58 0.13
C LEU A 175 -7.66 -7.39 -1.03
N LEU A 176 -7.96 -8.68 -1.06
CA LEU A 176 -7.83 -9.48 -2.27
C LEU A 176 -9.15 -9.34 -3.02
N SER A 177 -9.20 -8.47 -4.00
CA SER A 177 -10.34 -8.39 -4.92
C SER A 177 -9.97 -9.04 -6.26
N ARG A 178 -10.85 -9.89 -6.78
CA ARG A 178 -10.76 -10.27 -8.20
C ARG A 178 -10.96 -9.02 -9.05
N CYS A 179 -10.13 -8.87 -10.07
CA CYS A 179 -10.34 -7.81 -11.05
C CYS A 179 -11.68 -8.05 -11.74
N PRO A 180 -12.59 -7.06 -11.85
CA PRO A 180 -13.76 -7.22 -12.70
C PRO A 180 -13.30 -7.38 -14.15
N SER A 181 -13.85 -8.36 -14.80
CA SER A 181 -13.66 -8.71 -16.23
C SER A 181 -13.91 -7.52 -17.18
#